data_86d6f281133d24529a5933201e6d1b57
#
_entry.id   86d6f281133d24529a5933201e6d1b57
#
_cell.length_a   1.000
_cell.length_b   1.000
_cell.length_c   1.000
_cell.angle_alpha   90.00
_cell.angle_beta   90.00
_cell.angle_gamma   90.00
#
_symmetry.space_group_name_H-M   'P 1'
#
loop_
_entity.id
_entity.type
_entity.pdbx_description
1 polymer ?
#
loop_
_entity_poly.entity_id
_entity_poly.type
_entity_poly.pdbx_seq_one_letter_code
_entity_poly.pdbx_strand_id
1 'polypeptide(L)'
;MGVRTFDRIPVLIDIEISCNNMVVTGTLMNISESGMFIRTNNMPSPPCSQIEITIPQEDKSINISGRLVREENIRGYYNGIGVEVLNPSQDYMDFIDDLITVL
;
A
#
# COMPACT_ATOMS: atom_id res chain seq x y z
N MET A 1 -4.73 -4.79 -26.37
CA MET A 1 -4.53 -4.89 -25.65
C MET A 1 -4.17 -4.60 -24.76
N GLY A 2 -4.17 -4.48 -24.43
CA GLY A 2 -3.91 -4.25 -23.65
C GLY A 2 -3.24 -4.16 -22.91
N VAL A 3 -2.84 -3.85 -22.58
CA VAL A 3 -2.24 -3.51 -21.90
C VAL A 3 -1.99 -3.63 -20.68
N ARG A 4 -1.44 -3.65 -20.21
CA ARG A 4 -1.31 -3.73 -19.09
C ARG A 4 -0.92 -3.11 -18.13
N THR A 5 -0.93 -2.69 -18.00
CA THR A 5 -1.21 -1.81 -17.01
C THR A 5 -1.06 -2.31 -15.65
N PHE A 6 -0.54 -3.42 -15.46
CA PHE A 6 -0.57 -4.01 -14.19
C PHE A 6 0.73 -4.01 -13.50
N ASP A 7 1.74 -3.47 -14.14
CA ASP A 7 3.01 -3.33 -13.50
C ASP A 7 2.90 -2.38 -12.35
N ARG A 8 3.53 -2.70 -11.26
CA ARG A 8 3.53 -1.83 -10.11
C ARG A 8 4.44 -0.65 -10.35
N ILE A 9 3.96 0.52 -9.95
CA ILE A 9 4.70 1.76 -10.11
C ILE A 9 5.60 1.91 -8.89
N PRO A 10 6.92 2.06 -9.06
CA PRO A 10 7.79 2.29 -7.90
C PRO A 10 7.56 3.67 -7.32
N VAL A 11 7.48 3.74 -6.02
CA VAL A 11 7.28 4.99 -5.28
C VAL A 11 8.04 4.90 -3.98
N LEU A 12 8.10 6.00 -3.24
CA LEU A 12 8.58 6.03 -1.87
C LEU A 12 7.70 7.02 -1.13
N ILE A 13 6.70 6.51 -0.44
CA ILE A 13 5.72 7.36 0.22
C ILE A 13 5.49 6.82 1.62
N ASP A 14 5.65 7.69 2.62
CA ASP A 14 5.36 7.31 3.99
C ASP A 14 3.85 7.22 4.17
N ILE A 15 3.41 6.13 4.78
CA ILE A 15 1.99 5.85 4.97
C ILE A 15 1.74 5.36 6.38
N GLU A 16 0.46 5.28 6.73
CA GLU A 16 0.03 4.70 8.00
C GLU A 16 -0.81 3.46 7.73
N ILE A 17 -0.67 2.48 8.61
CA ILE A 17 -1.43 1.24 8.55
C ILE A 17 -2.18 1.08 9.86
N SER A 18 -3.49 0.92 9.78
CA SER A 18 -4.33 0.64 10.95
C SER A 18 -4.66 -0.85 10.99
N CYS A 19 -4.45 -1.44 12.14
CA CYS A 19 -4.57 -2.89 12.33
C CYS A 19 -4.91 -3.12 13.79
N ASN A 20 -6.10 -3.67 14.08
CA ASN A 20 -6.53 -3.99 15.45
C ASN A 20 -6.37 -2.83 16.42
N ASN A 21 -6.85 -1.65 16.02
CA ASN A 21 -6.79 -0.44 16.84
C ASN A 21 -5.37 0.09 17.09
N MET A 22 -4.41 -0.45 16.35
CA MET A 22 -3.05 0.07 16.36
C MET A 22 -2.79 0.78 15.05
N VAL A 23 -2.02 1.86 15.11
CA VAL A 23 -1.56 2.56 13.93
C VAL A 23 -0.06 2.42 13.88
N VAL A 24 0.43 1.87 12.78
CA VAL A 24 1.88 1.74 12.59
C VAL A 24 2.24 2.45 11.29
N THR A 25 3.51 2.78 11.15
CA THR A 25 4.00 3.47 9.94
C THR A 25 4.66 2.48 9.01
N GLY A 26 4.72 2.85 7.74
CA GLY A 26 5.44 2.08 6.75
C GLY A 26 5.78 2.96 5.57
N THR A 27 6.51 2.38 4.63
CA THR A 27 6.88 3.07 3.40
C THR A 27 6.32 2.28 2.23
N LEU A 28 5.49 2.94 1.45
CA LEU A 28 4.94 2.35 0.24
C LEU A 28 6.05 2.29 -0.80
N MET A 29 6.35 1.09 -1.27
CA MET A 29 7.47 0.85 -2.17
C MET A 29 7.05 0.74 -3.62
N ASN A 30 5.88 0.17 -3.85
CA ASN A 30 5.30 0.12 -5.18
C ASN A 30 3.79 -0.02 -5.06
N ILE A 31 3.10 0.34 -6.13
CA ILE A 31 1.64 0.44 -6.09
C ILE A 31 1.07 0.16 -7.47
N SER A 32 -0.10 -0.47 -7.48
CA SER A 32 -0.89 -0.64 -8.70
C SER A 32 -2.36 -0.51 -8.31
N GLU A 33 -3.23 -0.64 -9.30
CA GLU A 33 -4.67 -0.58 -9.04
C GLU A 33 -5.15 -1.68 -8.10
N SER A 34 -4.49 -2.83 -8.14
CA SER A 34 -4.96 -4.00 -7.39
C SER A 34 -4.12 -4.33 -6.18
N GLY A 35 -2.98 -3.70 -5.99
CA GLY A 35 -2.14 -4.08 -4.87
C GLY A 35 -0.99 -3.14 -4.63
N MET A 36 -0.30 -3.39 -3.53
CA MET A 36 0.85 -2.58 -3.17
C MET A 36 1.80 -3.39 -2.31
N PHE A 37 3.05 -2.96 -2.28
CA PHE A 37 4.06 -3.53 -1.39
C PHE A 37 4.54 -2.44 -0.45
N ILE A 38 4.51 -2.74 0.84
CA ILE A 38 4.82 -1.79 1.90
C ILE A 38 5.94 -2.34 2.75
N ARG A 39 6.97 -1.55 2.94
CA ARG A 39 8.05 -1.88 3.86
C ARG A 39 7.66 -1.39 5.25
N THR A 40 7.67 -2.29 6.22
CA THR A 40 7.35 -1.94 7.59
C THR A 40 7.92 -2.99 8.52
N ASN A 41 8.39 -2.56 9.68
CA ASN A 41 8.92 -3.45 10.70
C ASN A 41 7.99 -3.54 11.91
N ASN A 42 6.81 -2.93 11.82
CA ASN A 42 6.00 -2.70 12.99
C ASN A 42 4.67 -3.45 13.03
N MET A 43 4.47 -4.38 12.12
CA MET A 43 3.21 -5.11 12.11
C MET A 43 3.07 -5.97 13.36
N PRO A 44 1.88 -6.01 13.95
CA PRO A 44 1.65 -6.88 15.11
C PRO A 44 1.76 -8.35 14.74
N SER A 45 2.00 -9.17 15.74
CA SER A 45 2.10 -10.61 15.57
C SER A 45 1.04 -11.27 16.44
N PRO A 46 0.10 -12.03 15.86
CA PRO A 46 -0.03 -12.28 14.42
C PRO A 46 -0.53 -11.04 13.70
N PRO A 47 -0.20 -10.90 12.42
CA PRO A 47 -0.65 -9.75 11.67
C PRO A 47 -2.15 -9.82 11.37
N CYS A 48 -2.74 -8.66 11.12
CA CYS A 48 -4.15 -8.59 10.73
C CYS A 48 -4.30 -9.12 9.31
N SER A 49 -5.41 -9.81 9.06
CA SER A 49 -5.70 -10.23 7.69
C SER A 49 -6.22 -9.06 6.84
N GLN A 50 -6.92 -8.13 7.46
CA GLN A 50 -7.43 -6.95 6.77
C GLN A 50 -6.94 -5.71 7.49
N ILE A 51 -6.47 -4.74 6.71
CA ILE A 51 -5.88 -3.52 7.25
C ILE A 51 -6.45 -2.31 6.52
N GLU A 52 -6.29 -1.14 7.14
CA GLU A 52 -6.63 0.14 6.51
C GLU A 52 -5.34 0.89 6.31
N ILE A 53 -5.15 1.42 5.11
CA ILE A 53 -3.94 2.14 4.75
C ILE A 53 -4.31 3.59 4.46
N THR A 54 -3.55 4.51 5.03
CA THR A 54 -3.77 5.93 4.79
C THR A 54 -2.55 6.50 4.09
N ILE A 55 -2.78 7.04 2.89
CA ILE A 55 -1.76 7.73 2.10
C ILE A 55 -2.00 9.21 2.27
N PRO A 56 -1.09 9.94 2.93
CA PRO A 56 -1.30 11.38 3.13
C PRO A 56 -1.10 12.14 1.82
N GLN A 57 -1.91 13.18 1.65
CA GLN A 57 -1.80 14.12 0.54
C GLN A 57 -1.76 15.51 1.13
N GLU A 58 -1.54 16.52 0.31
CA GLU A 58 -1.44 17.89 0.82
C GLU A 58 -2.71 18.35 1.52
N ASP A 59 -3.85 18.10 0.89
CA ASP A 59 -5.12 18.63 1.38
C ASP A 59 -6.00 17.59 2.04
N LYS A 60 -5.68 16.33 1.84
CA LYS A 60 -6.54 15.24 2.31
C LYS A 60 -5.69 13.99 2.41
N SER A 61 -6.30 12.92 2.84
CA SER A 61 -5.65 11.62 2.80
C SER A 61 -6.52 10.64 2.03
N ILE A 62 -5.88 9.62 1.49
CA ILE A 62 -6.59 8.56 0.77
C ILE A 62 -6.59 7.35 1.67
N ASN A 63 -7.78 6.82 1.95
CA ASN A 63 -7.94 5.66 2.80
C ASN A 63 -8.25 4.45 1.95
N ILE A 64 -7.54 3.37 2.20
CA ILE A 64 -7.62 2.17 1.37
C ILE A 64 -7.82 0.98 2.28
N SER A 65 -8.81 0.15 1.95
CA SER A 65 -8.96 -1.14 2.63
C SER A 65 -8.12 -2.16 1.87
N GLY A 66 -7.34 -2.91 2.61
CA GLY A 66 -6.46 -3.89 2.00
C GLY A 66 -6.51 -5.22 2.72
N ARG A 67 -6.16 -6.27 1.98
CA ARG A 67 -6.02 -7.60 2.55
C ARG A 67 -4.56 -8.00 2.48
N LEU A 68 -4.03 -8.44 3.61
CA LEU A 68 -2.65 -8.90 3.68
C LEU A 68 -2.54 -10.23 2.93
N VAL A 69 -1.74 -10.28 1.88
CA VAL A 69 -1.60 -11.50 1.09
C VAL A 69 -0.27 -12.20 1.31
N ARG A 70 0.72 -11.47 1.80
CA ARG A 70 1.99 -12.11 2.14
C ARG A 70 2.82 -11.20 3.03
N GLU A 71 3.75 -11.82 3.74
CA GLU A 71 4.80 -11.10 4.45
C GLU A 71 6.12 -11.55 3.89
N GLU A 72 7.07 -10.62 3.80
CA GLU A 72 8.42 -10.93 3.34
C GLU A 72 9.42 -10.36 4.31
N ASN A 73 10.47 -11.12 4.55
CA ASN A 73 11.59 -10.67 5.33
C ASN A 73 12.81 -10.66 4.41
N ILE A 74 13.28 -9.47 4.10
CA ILE A 74 14.47 -9.35 3.26
C ILE A 74 15.65 -9.35 4.20
N ARG A 75 16.30 -10.47 4.26
CA ARG A 75 17.30 -10.79 5.24
C ARG A 75 18.35 -9.70 5.35
N GLY A 76 18.49 -9.17 6.57
CA GLY A 76 19.48 -8.15 6.82
C GLY A 76 19.09 -6.76 6.37
N TYR A 77 17.90 -6.60 5.80
CA TYR A 77 17.48 -5.29 5.26
C TYR A 77 16.16 -4.80 5.85
N TYR A 78 15.05 -5.45 5.53
CA TYR A 78 13.77 -4.95 5.99
C TYR A 78 12.70 -6.03 5.91
N ASN A 79 11.58 -5.73 6.56
CA ASN A 79 10.37 -6.54 6.44
C ASN A 79 9.40 -5.82 5.52
N GLY A 80 8.58 -6.58 4.82
CA GLY A 80 7.60 -6.02 3.93
C GLY A 80 6.34 -6.84 3.90
N ILE A 81 5.26 -6.21 3.46
CA ILE A 81 3.97 -6.86 3.28
C ILE A 81 3.43 -6.58 1.90
N GLY A 82 2.86 -7.62 1.30
CA GLY A 82 2.10 -7.47 0.06
C GLY A 82 0.64 -7.37 0.41
N VAL A 83 -0.03 -6.39 -0.18
CA VAL A 83 -1.41 -6.06 0.13
C VAL A 83 -2.25 -6.06 -1.13
N GLU A 84 -3.40 -6.71 -1.09
CA GLU A 84 -4.39 -6.62 -2.14
C GLU A 84 -5.35 -5.49 -1.80
N VAL A 85 -5.61 -4.59 -2.75
CA VAL A 85 -6.54 -3.49 -2.56
C VAL A 85 -7.95 -4.00 -2.70
N LEU A 86 -8.80 -3.71 -1.72
CA LEU A 86 -10.20 -4.13 -1.71
C LEU A 86 -11.06 -2.93 -2.07
N ASN A 87 -11.95 -3.11 -3.04
CA ASN A 87 -12.92 -2.08 -3.45
C ASN A 87 -12.26 -0.71 -3.63
N PRO A 88 -11.33 -0.59 -4.57
CA PRO A 88 -10.60 0.67 -4.75
C PRO A 88 -11.57 1.83 -4.98
N SER A 89 -11.35 2.92 -4.24
CA SER A 89 -12.16 4.11 -4.36
C SER A 89 -11.76 4.91 -5.59
N GLN A 90 -12.62 5.86 -5.97
CA GLN A 90 -12.27 6.75 -7.07
C GLN A 90 -11.03 7.58 -6.73
N ASP A 91 -10.92 8.03 -5.48
CA ASP A 91 -9.74 8.77 -5.05
C ASP A 91 -8.47 7.96 -5.23
N TYR A 92 -8.51 6.69 -4.91
CA TYR A 92 -7.36 5.81 -5.09
C TYR A 92 -7.03 5.66 -6.59
N MET A 93 -8.05 5.45 -7.41
CA MET A 93 -7.83 5.29 -8.85
C MET A 93 -7.26 6.56 -9.46
N ASP A 94 -7.75 7.72 -9.01
CA ASP A 94 -7.23 9.00 -9.48
C ASP A 94 -5.77 9.18 -9.07
N PHE A 95 -5.43 8.75 -7.87
CA PHE A 95 -4.05 8.80 -7.39
C PHE A 95 -3.14 7.96 -8.29
N ILE A 96 -3.57 6.76 -8.65
CA ILE A 96 -2.80 5.88 -9.55
C ILE A 96 -2.65 6.55 -10.92
N ASP A 97 -3.73 7.12 -11.45
CA ASP A 97 -3.67 7.80 -12.75
C ASP A 97 -2.69 8.96 -12.73
N ASP A 98 -2.66 9.71 -11.63
CA ASP A 98 -1.74 10.82 -11.50
C ASP A 98 -0.29 10.33 -11.48
N LEU A 99 -0.02 9.23 -10.82
CA LEU A 99 1.32 8.64 -10.80
C LEU A 99 1.75 8.25 -12.21
N ILE A 100 0.87 7.61 -12.95
CA ILE A 100 1.16 7.20 -14.32
C ILE A 100 1.44 8.40 -15.19
N THR A 101 0.67 9.45 -15.02
CA THR A 101 0.76 10.65 -15.85
C THR A 101 2.11 11.35 -15.68
N VAL A 102 2.70 11.31 -14.49
CA VAL A 102 3.96 12.02 -14.27
C VAL A 102 5.19 11.16 -14.60
N LEU A 103 4.99 9.94 -14.99
CA LEU A 103 6.12 9.08 -15.39
C LEU A 103 6.51 9.30 -16.89
#